data_37035b4f0e429ab5a1f0d774a87cecc0
#
_entry.id   37035b4f0e429ab5a1f0d774a87cecc0
#
_cell.length_a   1.000
_cell.length_b   1.000
_cell.length_c   1.000
_cell.angle_alpha   90.00
_cell.angle_beta   90.00
_cell.angle_gamma   90.00
#
_symmetry.space_group_name_H-M   'P 1'
#
loop_
_entity.id
_entity.type
_entity.pdbx_description
1 polymer ?
#
loop_
_entity_poly.entity_id
_entity_poly.type
_entity_poly.pdbx_seq_one_letter_code
_entity_poly.pdbx_strand_id
1 'polypeptide(L)'
;FAKLSEYNKIRKAIGEKELTLKSDEYILNCDYGNLIPIMEKAASDKQKLTLDGKTYKMKYGLQKDTYMVTAAKTDMGTVILNDEIIQSLKIDHSTLYLNLNWKGNAQKVSRKYTEYLKQMIINSKMPNSPYSAIISKEEVYEQSTGLSTIITYIAIYIGLVFLITCAAVLALQQLSENADN
;
A
#
# COMPACT_ATOMS: atom_id res chain seq x y z
N PHE A 1 -6.46 5.48 13.63
CA PHE A 1 -5.83 5.05 14.89
C PHE A 1 -5.78 3.53 14.94
N ALA A 2 -4.72 2.97 15.54
CA ALA A 2 -4.58 1.53 15.75
C ALA A 2 -4.08 1.22 17.17
N LYS A 3 -4.45 0.06 17.69
CA LYS A 3 -3.99 -0.43 18.99
C LYS A 3 -2.56 -0.93 18.90
N LEU A 4 -1.76 -0.63 19.92
CA LEU A 4 -0.39 -1.10 20.02
C LEU A 4 -0.29 -2.63 19.99
N SER A 5 -1.21 -3.32 20.65
CA SER A 5 -1.23 -4.78 20.69
C SER A 5 -1.43 -5.37 19.29
N GLU A 6 -2.30 -4.78 18.45
CA GLU A 6 -2.54 -5.24 17.09
C GLU A 6 -1.38 -4.91 16.16
N TYR A 7 -0.80 -3.73 16.31
CA TYR A 7 0.41 -3.34 15.59
C TYR A 7 1.56 -4.30 15.87
N ASN A 8 1.78 -4.65 17.12
CA ASN A 8 2.82 -5.60 17.50
C ASN A 8 2.59 -7.02 16.98
N LYS A 9 1.33 -7.47 16.85
CA LYS A 9 1.03 -8.75 16.18
C LYS A 9 1.50 -8.75 14.71
N ILE A 10 1.28 -7.64 14.01
CA ILE A 10 1.75 -7.50 12.62
C ILE A 10 3.27 -7.50 12.58
N ARG A 11 3.93 -6.69 13.40
CA ARG A 11 5.40 -6.64 13.50
C ARG A 11 6.00 -8.02 13.76
N LYS A 12 5.45 -8.75 14.72
CA LYS A 12 5.88 -10.13 15.02
C LYS A 12 5.69 -11.08 13.83
N ALA A 13 4.59 -10.93 13.09
CA ALA A 13 4.31 -11.76 11.91
C ALA A 13 5.31 -11.54 10.76
N ILE A 14 5.89 -10.33 10.66
CA ILE A 14 6.94 -9.99 9.67
C ILE A 14 8.37 -10.13 10.21
N GLY A 15 8.55 -10.64 11.44
CA GLY A 15 9.88 -10.86 12.05
C GLY A 15 10.48 -9.64 12.74
N GLU A 16 9.71 -8.57 12.92
CA GLU A 16 10.14 -7.36 13.56
C GLU A 16 9.93 -7.41 15.09
N LYS A 17 10.74 -6.63 15.83
CA LYS A 17 10.61 -6.54 17.29
C LYS A 17 9.37 -5.76 17.69
N GLU A 18 8.72 -6.21 18.77
CA GLU A 18 7.62 -5.49 19.39
C GLU A 18 8.09 -4.13 19.92
N LEU A 19 7.24 -3.13 19.78
CA LEU A 19 7.45 -1.79 20.31
C LEU A 19 6.63 -1.57 21.58
N THR A 20 7.07 -0.63 22.41
CA THR A 20 6.40 -0.28 23.66
C THR A 20 6.12 1.22 23.71
N LEU A 21 4.98 1.60 24.28
CA LEU A 21 4.59 2.99 24.51
C LEU A 21 4.31 3.24 25.99
N LYS A 22 4.67 4.43 26.46
CA LYS A 22 4.13 5.00 27.69
C LYS A 22 2.74 5.60 27.42
N SER A 23 2.04 5.96 28.49
CA SER A 23 0.69 6.52 28.40
C SER A 23 0.58 7.87 27.69
N ASP A 24 1.70 8.58 27.51
CA ASP A 24 1.80 9.88 26.84
C ASP A 24 2.56 9.79 25.50
N GLU A 25 2.79 8.58 24.98
CA GLU A 25 3.55 8.35 23.77
C GLU A 25 2.67 7.79 22.63
N TYR A 26 3.08 8.06 21.38
CA TYR A 26 2.49 7.46 20.19
C TYR A 26 3.54 7.03 19.17
N ILE A 27 3.15 6.19 18.23
CA ILE A 27 3.93 5.82 17.04
C ILE A 27 3.18 6.30 15.81
N LEU A 28 3.91 6.77 14.81
CA LEU A 28 3.36 7.08 13.48
C LEU A 28 3.86 6.04 12.47
N ASN A 29 2.94 5.42 11.75
CA ASN A 29 3.22 4.52 10.63
C ASN A 29 2.71 5.14 9.34
N CYS A 30 3.50 5.07 8.27
CA CYS A 30 3.10 5.48 6.93
C CYS A 30 3.95 4.70 5.92
N ASP A 31 3.32 3.92 5.07
CA ASP A 31 4.00 3.16 4.01
C ASP A 31 3.70 3.70 2.59
N TYR A 32 2.86 4.72 2.46
CA TYR A 32 2.52 5.33 1.18
C TYR A 32 3.65 6.25 0.69
N GLY A 33 4.35 5.81 -0.35
CA GLY A 33 5.61 6.40 -0.81
C GLY A 33 5.59 7.91 -1.00
N ASN A 34 4.51 8.47 -1.56
CA ASN A 34 4.39 9.92 -1.83
C ASN A 34 4.27 10.77 -0.56
N LEU A 35 3.80 10.19 0.55
CA LEU A 35 3.64 10.91 1.83
C LEU A 35 4.82 10.70 2.78
N ILE A 36 5.67 9.71 2.55
CA ILE A 36 6.82 9.43 3.43
C ILE A 36 7.68 10.68 3.68
N PRO A 37 8.09 11.49 2.67
CA PRO A 37 8.92 12.67 2.94
C PRO A 37 8.25 13.70 3.86
N ILE A 38 6.94 13.88 3.72
CA ILE A 38 6.15 14.81 4.55
C ILE A 38 6.06 14.27 5.97
N MET A 39 5.78 12.98 6.13
CA MET A 39 5.65 12.34 7.43
C MET A 39 7.00 12.22 8.15
N GLU A 40 8.10 12.03 7.43
CA GLU A 40 9.46 12.07 8.00
C GLU A 40 9.79 13.46 8.56
N LYS A 41 9.42 14.51 7.84
CA LYS A 41 9.59 15.87 8.34
C LYS A 41 8.77 16.11 9.60
N ALA A 42 7.50 15.73 9.61
CA ALA A 42 6.65 15.80 10.80
C ALA A 42 7.22 15.00 11.98
N ALA A 43 7.81 13.84 11.72
CA ALA A 43 8.46 13.02 12.73
C ALA A 43 9.76 13.65 13.26
N SER A 44 10.59 14.25 12.38
CA SER A 44 11.83 14.92 12.78
C SER A 44 11.56 16.15 13.63
N ASP A 45 10.50 16.88 13.34
CA ASP A 45 10.05 18.04 14.12
C ASP A 45 9.41 17.66 15.47
N LYS A 46 9.36 16.37 15.80
CA LYS A 46 8.77 15.81 17.03
C LYS A 46 7.38 16.38 17.31
N GLN A 47 6.56 16.43 16.28
CA GLN A 47 5.22 16.98 16.40
C GLN A 47 4.43 16.29 17.51
N LYS A 48 3.72 17.09 18.28
CA LYS A 48 2.87 16.62 19.36
C LYS A 48 1.49 16.35 18.81
N LEU A 49 0.89 15.24 19.22
CA LEU A 49 -0.48 14.89 18.91
C LEU A 49 -1.36 15.28 20.10
N THR A 50 -2.41 16.06 19.88
CA THR A 50 -3.39 16.36 20.92
C THR A 50 -4.72 15.67 20.61
N LEU A 51 -5.18 14.83 21.55
CA LEU A 51 -6.45 14.10 21.50
C LEU A 51 -7.18 14.29 22.81
N ASP A 52 -8.45 14.68 22.76
CA ASP A 52 -9.29 14.92 23.94
C ASP A 52 -8.60 15.76 25.03
N GLY A 53 -7.88 16.83 24.63
CA GLY A 53 -7.17 17.72 25.52
C GLY A 53 -5.85 17.17 26.09
N LYS A 54 -5.50 15.94 25.80
CA LYS A 54 -4.23 15.32 26.22
C LYS A 54 -3.22 15.38 25.09
N THR A 55 -1.96 15.65 25.43
CA THR A 55 -0.86 15.76 24.46
C THR A 55 0.04 14.54 24.52
N TYR A 56 0.29 13.94 23.36
CA TYR A 56 1.13 12.76 23.19
C TYR A 56 2.38 13.12 22.41
N LYS A 57 3.50 12.45 22.74
CA LYS A 57 4.81 12.64 22.11
C LYS A 57 5.15 11.45 21.22
N MET A 58 5.72 11.71 20.08
CA MET A 58 6.24 10.64 19.22
C MET A 58 7.45 10.00 19.88
N LYS A 59 7.42 8.67 20.06
CA LYS A 59 8.51 7.92 20.71
C LYS A 59 9.56 7.46 19.74
N TYR A 60 9.15 6.92 18.60
CA TYR A 60 10.03 6.41 17.57
C TYR A 60 9.95 7.32 16.34
N GLY A 61 10.92 7.21 15.45
CA GLY A 61 10.80 7.81 14.13
C GLY A 61 9.66 7.19 13.32
N LEU A 62 9.40 7.73 12.14
CA LEU A 62 8.38 7.20 11.23
C LEU A 62 8.62 5.71 10.94
N GLN A 63 7.59 4.89 11.13
CA GLN A 63 7.61 3.48 10.76
C GLN A 63 7.11 3.35 9.31
N LYS A 64 7.87 2.65 8.45
CA LYS A 64 7.61 2.60 7.00
C LYS A 64 7.41 1.19 6.45
N ASP A 65 7.84 0.19 7.21
CA ASP A 65 7.95 -1.18 6.73
C ASP A 65 6.85 -2.11 7.26
N THR A 66 5.92 -1.56 8.05
CA THR A 66 4.80 -2.32 8.61
C THR A 66 3.53 -2.06 7.80
N TYR A 67 3.08 -3.07 7.05
CA TYR A 67 1.84 -3.01 6.28
C TYR A 67 0.63 -3.09 7.21
N MET A 68 0.07 -1.94 7.57
CA MET A 68 -1.04 -1.85 8.52
C MET A 68 -2.40 -2.17 7.93
N VAL A 69 -2.61 -1.80 6.68
CA VAL A 69 -3.95 -1.75 6.07
C VAL A 69 -4.15 -2.88 5.07
N THR A 70 -3.22 -3.05 4.15
CA THR A 70 -3.33 -4.04 3.06
C THR A 70 -1.97 -4.64 2.71
N ALA A 71 -1.96 -5.61 1.79
CA ALA A 71 -0.73 -6.15 1.21
C ALA A 71 0.00 -5.15 0.28
N ALA A 72 -0.62 -4.00 -0.02
CA ALA A 72 -0.03 -2.90 -0.78
C ALA A 72 0.34 -1.74 0.16
N LYS A 73 1.27 -0.91 -0.26
CA LYS A 73 1.69 0.30 0.47
C LYS A 73 0.65 1.40 0.31
N THR A 74 -0.37 1.37 1.14
CA THR A 74 -1.53 2.28 1.08
C THR A 74 -1.81 3.04 2.37
N ASP A 75 -1.01 2.82 3.42
CA ASP A 75 -1.15 3.54 4.69
C ASP A 75 -0.62 4.97 4.55
N MET A 76 -1.54 5.92 4.51
CA MET A 76 -1.25 7.36 4.41
C MET A 76 -0.88 8.02 5.74
N GLY A 77 -0.95 7.28 6.85
CA GLY A 77 -0.58 7.75 8.18
C GLY A 77 -1.48 7.17 9.26
N THR A 78 -1.02 6.14 9.93
CA THR A 78 -1.71 5.53 11.07
C THR A 78 -1.01 5.90 12.36
N VAL A 79 -1.76 6.46 13.29
CA VAL A 79 -1.30 6.74 14.65
C VAL A 79 -1.59 5.52 15.53
N ILE A 80 -0.53 4.99 16.15
CA ILE A 80 -0.61 3.84 17.06
C ILE A 80 -0.51 4.36 18.50
N LEU A 81 -1.45 3.95 19.33
CA LEU A 81 -1.56 4.32 20.75
C LEU A 81 -1.72 3.07 21.60
N ASN A 82 -1.51 3.24 22.93
CA ASN A 82 -1.83 2.18 23.88
C ASN A 82 -3.30 1.77 23.78
N ASP A 83 -3.59 0.51 23.99
CA ASP A 83 -4.91 -0.08 23.86
C ASP A 83 -5.95 0.60 24.75
N GLU A 84 -5.57 0.97 25.97
CA GLU A 84 -6.43 1.67 26.94
C GLU A 84 -6.87 3.04 26.42
N ILE A 85 -5.97 3.77 25.74
CA ILE A 85 -6.28 5.07 25.15
C ILE A 85 -7.30 4.91 24.04
N ILE A 86 -7.06 3.97 23.13
CA ILE A 86 -8.00 3.70 22.02
C ILE A 86 -9.38 3.28 22.54
N GLN A 87 -9.43 2.49 23.62
CA GLN A 87 -10.70 2.09 24.23
C GLN A 87 -11.46 3.25 24.88
N SER A 88 -10.76 4.28 25.35
CA SER A 88 -11.37 5.46 25.97
C SER A 88 -11.85 6.50 24.94
N LEU A 89 -11.38 6.43 23.69
CA LEU A 89 -11.82 7.35 22.63
C LEU A 89 -13.25 7.01 22.17
N LYS A 90 -14.05 8.04 21.94
CA LYS A 90 -15.32 7.89 21.23
C LYS A 90 -15.03 7.69 19.76
N ILE A 91 -15.14 6.45 19.28
CA ILE A 91 -14.87 6.07 17.91
C ILE A 91 -16.20 5.85 17.18
N ASP A 92 -16.49 6.67 16.19
CA ASP A 92 -17.72 6.56 15.38
C ASP A 92 -17.65 5.41 14.38
N HIS A 93 -16.44 5.11 13.86
CA HIS A 93 -16.23 4.06 12.87
C HIS A 93 -14.96 3.27 13.18
N SER A 94 -15.04 1.96 13.07
CA SER A 94 -13.89 1.07 13.18
C SER A 94 -13.82 0.15 11.95
N THR A 95 -12.61 -0.10 11.48
CA THR A 95 -12.36 -1.05 10.40
C THR A 95 -11.51 -2.20 10.94
N LEU A 96 -11.97 -3.42 10.70
CA LEU A 96 -11.23 -4.63 11.09
C LEU A 96 -10.46 -5.16 9.87
N TYR A 97 -9.16 -5.36 10.03
CA TYR A 97 -8.30 -6.00 9.05
C TYR A 97 -7.93 -7.41 9.52
N LEU A 98 -8.17 -8.41 8.67
CA LEU A 98 -7.73 -9.78 8.89
C LEU A 98 -6.59 -10.10 7.92
N ASN A 99 -5.37 -10.20 8.45
CA ASN A 99 -4.21 -10.59 7.67
C ASN A 99 -3.96 -12.09 7.80
N LEU A 100 -3.83 -12.78 6.68
CA LEU A 100 -3.62 -14.22 6.61
C LEU A 100 -2.33 -14.53 5.84
N ASN A 101 -1.53 -15.42 6.41
CA ASN A 101 -0.37 -16.00 5.73
C ASN A 101 -0.66 -17.47 5.37
N TRP A 102 -0.33 -17.85 4.15
CA TRP A 102 -0.56 -19.20 3.64
C TRP A 102 0.68 -20.07 3.84
N LYS A 103 0.46 -21.31 4.26
CA LYS A 103 1.50 -22.34 4.27
C LYS A 103 1.43 -23.13 2.95
N GLY A 104 2.61 -23.45 2.37
CA GLY A 104 2.71 -24.22 1.13
C GLY A 104 2.64 -23.33 -0.12
N ASN A 105 1.96 -23.80 -1.17
CA ASN A 105 1.79 -23.04 -2.41
C ASN A 105 0.81 -21.87 -2.18
N ALA A 106 1.35 -20.73 -1.75
CA ALA A 106 0.59 -19.54 -1.39
C ALA A 106 -0.32 -19.06 -2.52
N GLN A 107 0.15 -19.06 -3.76
CA GLN A 107 -0.60 -18.58 -4.91
C GLN A 107 -1.88 -19.40 -5.17
N LYS A 108 -1.76 -20.73 -5.16
CA LYS A 108 -2.91 -21.63 -5.39
C LYS A 108 -3.93 -21.55 -4.25
N VAL A 109 -3.45 -21.48 -3.01
CA VAL A 109 -4.33 -21.43 -1.82
C VAL A 109 -5.01 -20.06 -1.75
N SER A 110 -4.27 -18.98 -1.95
CA SER A 110 -4.79 -17.61 -1.95
C SER A 110 -5.90 -17.44 -2.98
N ARG A 111 -5.69 -17.84 -4.23
CA ARG A 111 -6.72 -17.78 -5.29
C ARG A 111 -8.00 -18.52 -4.90
N LYS A 112 -7.89 -19.78 -4.47
CA LYS A 112 -9.05 -20.57 -4.07
C LYS A 112 -9.82 -19.97 -2.91
N TYR A 113 -9.09 -19.44 -1.93
CA TYR A 113 -9.70 -18.84 -0.75
C TYR A 113 -10.34 -17.49 -1.05
N THR A 114 -9.69 -16.67 -1.86
CA THR A 114 -10.22 -15.38 -2.33
C THR A 114 -11.52 -15.57 -3.10
N GLU A 115 -11.55 -16.55 -4.01
CA GLU A 115 -12.76 -16.88 -4.77
C GLU A 115 -13.90 -17.35 -3.86
N TYR A 116 -13.61 -18.24 -2.92
CA TYR A 116 -14.57 -18.70 -1.93
C TYR A 116 -15.15 -17.56 -1.10
N LEU A 117 -14.30 -16.66 -0.61
CA LEU A 117 -14.75 -15.50 0.17
C LEU A 117 -15.56 -14.52 -0.68
N LYS A 118 -15.17 -14.25 -1.92
CA LYS A 118 -15.94 -13.40 -2.86
C LYS A 118 -17.35 -13.99 -3.06
N GLN A 119 -17.45 -15.28 -3.26
CA GLN A 119 -18.75 -15.93 -3.41
C GLN A 119 -19.58 -15.91 -2.12
N MET A 120 -18.98 -16.08 -0.96
CA MET A 120 -19.69 -15.93 0.30
C MET A 120 -20.25 -14.50 0.47
N ILE A 121 -19.50 -13.48 0.10
CA ILE A 121 -19.95 -12.08 0.18
C ILE A 121 -21.11 -11.82 -0.79
N ILE A 122 -20.99 -12.28 -2.03
CA ILE A 122 -22.04 -12.13 -3.05
C ILE A 122 -23.31 -12.87 -2.65
N ASN A 123 -23.17 -14.07 -2.06
CA ASN A 123 -24.30 -14.91 -1.65
C ASN A 123 -24.87 -14.53 -0.27
N SER A 124 -24.10 -13.79 0.55
CA SER A 124 -24.61 -13.27 1.80
C SER A 124 -25.66 -12.20 1.48
N LYS A 125 -26.93 -12.50 1.73
CA LYS A 125 -28.04 -11.55 1.66
C LYS A 125 -27.95 -10.48 2.76
N MET A 126 -26.75 -9.98 3.07
CA MET A 126 -26.54 -8.90 4.01
C MET A 126 -26.49 -7.58 3.24
N PRO A 127 -27.62 -6.87 3.08
CA PRO A 127 -27.68 -5.60 2.34
C PRO A 127 -26.86 -4.48 3.00
N ASN A 128 -26.36 -4.72 4.21
CA ASN A 128 -25.55 -3.79 4.99
C ASN A 128 -24.24 -4.42 5.48
N SER A 129 -23.70 -5.42 4.77
CA SER A 129 -22.35 -5.88 5.09
C SER A 129 -21.40 -4.71 4.84
N PRO A 130 -20.80 -4.12 5.90
CA PRO A 130 -19.80 -3.10 5.71
C PRO A 130 -18.56 -3.81 5.19
N TYR A 131 -18.50 -3.94 3.85
CA TYR A 131 -17.31 -4.26 3.14
C TYR A 131 -16.55 -5.48 3.41
N SER A 132 -16.31 -6.19 2.41
CA SER A 132 -15.12 -6.99 2.44
C SER A 132 -14.38 -6.72 1.14
N ALA A 133 -13.45 -5.84 1.18
CA ALA A 133 -12.41 -5.82 0.18
C ALA A 133 -11.46 -6.95 0.56
N ILE A 134 -11.34 -7.96 -0.29
CA ILE A 134 -10.35 -9.01 -0.16
C ILE A 134 -9.24 -8.66 -1.13
N ILE A 135 -8.07 -8.39 -0.58
CA ILE A 135 -6.89 -8.04 -1.37
C ILE A 135 -5.83 -9.08 -1.08
N SER A 136 -5.43 -9.86 -2.07
CA SER A 136 -4.32 -10.78 -1.97
C SER A 136 -3.05 -10.16 -2.56
N LYS A 137 -1.88 -10.53 -2.03
CA LYS A 137 -0.59 -10.13 -2.56
C LYS A 137 -0.45 -10.56 -4.03
N GLU A 138 -0.95 -11.74 -4.36
CA GLU A 138 -0.93 -12.29 -5.71
C GLU A 138 -1.77 -11.46 -6.68
N GLU A 139 -2.95 -11.04 -6.26
CA GLU A 139 -3.84 -10.20 -7.07
C GLU A 139 -3.22 -8.82 -7.35
N VAL A 140 -2.63 -8.19 -6.33
CA VAL A 140 -1.89 -6.93 -6.49
C VAL A 140 -0.71 -7.10 -7.45
N TYR A 141 0.03 -8.20 -7.33
CA TYR A 141 1.16 -8.49 -8.20
C TYR A 141 0.71 -8.72 -9.66
N GLU A 142 -0.34 -9.50 -9.88
CA GLU A 142 -0.90 -9.76 -11.23
C GLU A 142 -1.39 -8.47 -11.89
N GLN A 143 -2.09 -7.62 -11.16
CA GLN A 143 -2.55 -6.32 -11.67
C GLN A 143 -1.38 -5.40 -12.02
N SER A 144 -0.38 -5.31 -11.16
CA SER A 144 0.82 -4.50 -11.40
C SER A 144 1.62 -5.00 -12.59
N THR A 145 1.81 -6.31 -12.71
CA THR A 145 2.54 -6.93 -13.82
C THR A 145 1.78 -6.76 -15.15
N GLY A 146 0.46 -6.93 -15.13
CA GLY A 146 -0.38 -6.73 -16.31
C GLY A 146 -0.27 -5.30 -16.85
N LEU A 147 -0.38 -4.31 -15.98
CA LEU A 147 -0.24 -2.90 -16.37
C LEU A 147 1.16 -2.58 -16.93
N SER A 148 2.20 -3.06 -16.26
CA SER A 148 3.59 -2.90 -16.70
C SER A 148 3.84 -3.52 -18.07
N THR A 149 3.26 -4.69 -18.35
CA THR A 149 3.36 -5.37 -19.65
C THR A 149 2.72 -4.53 -20.75
N ILE A 150 1.54 -3.97 -20.53
CA ILE A 150 0.85 -3.11 -21.49
C ILE A 150 1.68 -1.87 -21.81
N ILE A 151 2.19 -1.19 -20.79
CA ILE A 151 3.04 0.01 -20.96
C ILE A 151 4.30 -0.33 -21.76
N THR A 152 4.95 -1.44 -21.44
CA THR A 152 6.14 -1.90 -22.17
C THR A 152 5.84 -2.20 -23.62
N TYR A 153 4.72 -2.85 -23.92
CA TYR A 153 4.29 -3.12 -25.30
C TYR A 153 4.07 -1.82 -26.08
N ILE A 154 3.37 -0.85 -25.50
CA ILE A 154 3.14 0.46 -26.14
C ILE A 154 4.46 1.18 -26.38
N ALA A 155 5.39 1.17 -25.42
CA ALA A 155 6.70 1.80 -25.58
C ALA A 155 7.52 1.18 -26.72
N ILE A 156 7.54 -0.16 -26.84
CA ILE A 156 8.20 -0.87 -27.93
C ILE A 156 7.56 -0.50 -29.26
N TYR A 157 6.22 -0.48 -29.35
CA TYR A 157 5.50 -0.11 -30.56
C TYR A 157 5.82 1.31 -31.02
N ILE A 158 5.79 2.29 -30.12
CA ILE A 158 6.14 3.68 -30.43
C ILE A 158 7.59 3.78 -30.90
N GLY A 159 8.52 3.10 -30.23
CA GLY A 159 9.93 3.06 -30.61
C GLY A 159 10.14 2.50 -32.01
N LEU A 160 9.42 1.46 -32.39
CA LEU A 160 9.49 0.84 -33.70
C LEU A 160 8.94 1.75 -34.81
N VAL A 161 7.81 2.41 -34.57
CA VAL A 161 7.25 3.41 -35.51
C VAL A 161 8.21 4.58 -35.69
N PHE A 162 8.83 5.08 -34.61
CA PHE A 162 9.82 6.14 -34.68
C PHE A 162 11.04 5.73 -35.55
N LEU A 163 11.57 4.53 -35.34
CA LEU A 163 12.69 4.01 -36.14
C LEU A 163 12.36 3.94 -37.66
N ILE A 164 11.17 3.41 -37.99
CA ILE A 164 10.71 3.35 -39.40
C ILE A 164 10.60 4.74 -39.98
N THR A 165 10.02 5.69 -39.25
CA THR A 165 9.86 7.07 -39.69
C THR A 165 11.22 7.75 -39.95
N CYS A 166 12.16 7.59 -39.02
CA CYS A 166 13.51 8.10 -39.18
C CYS A 166 14.22 7.53 -40.41
N ALA A 167 14.11 6.20 -40.62
CA ALA A 167 14.69 5.55 -41.77
C ALA A 167 14.09 6.07 -43.09
N ALA A 168 12.76 6.27 -43.17
CA ALA A 168 12.07 6.83 -44.32
C ALA A 168 12.52 8.29 -44.61
N VAL A 169 12.65 9.13 -43.57
CA VAL A 169 13.12 10.50 -43.72
C VAL A 169 14.54 10.54 -44.25
N LEU A 170 15.46 9.72 -43.69
CA LEU A 170 16.84 9.65 -44.17
C LEU A 170 16.93 9.17 -45.62
N ALA A 171 16.12 8.17 -46.02
CA ALA A 171 16.07 7.70 -47.40
C ALA A 171 15.60 8.81 -48.36
N LEU A 172 14.58 9.59 -47.96
CA LEU A 172 14.08 10.71 -48.77
C LEU A 172 15.12 11.84 -48.90
N GLN A 173 15.86 12.13 -47.81
CA GLN A 173 16.95 13.13 -47.84
C GLN A 173 18.04 12.71 -48.83
N GLN A 174 18.49 11.45 -48.76
CA GLN A 174 19.51 10.92 -49.68
C GLN A 174 19.04 10.95 -51.14
N LEU A 175 17.78 10.65 -51.42
CA LEU A 175 17.21 10.73 -52.75
C LEU A 175 17.17 12.16 -53.27
N SER A 176 16.80 13.14 -52.40
CA SER A 176 16.78 14.56 -52.78
C SER A 176 18.18 15.08 -53.07
N GLU A 177 19.19 14.78 -52.28
CA GLU A 177 20.58 15.18 -52.52
C GLU A 177 21.16 14.57 -53.80
N ASN A 178 20.78 13.34 -54.17
CA ASN A 178 21.22 12.73 -55.40
C ASN A 178 20.50 13.26 -56.64
N ALA A 179 19.34 13.88 -56.50
CA ALA A 179 18.58 14.45 -57.62
C ALA A 179 19.03 15.87 -57.96
N ASP A 180 19.67 16.55 -57.04
CA ASP A 180 20.17 17.93 -57.19
C ASP A 180 21.64 18.00 -57.73
N ASN A 181 22.31 16.87 -57.90
CA ASN A 181 23.63 16.72 -58.54
C ASN A 181 23.53 16.13 -59.95
#